data_2418d71cf4dd2014208250605122f9ce
#
_entry.id   2418d71cf4dd2014208250605122f9ce
#
_cell.length_a   1.000
_cell.length_b   1.000
_cell.length_c   1.000
_cell.angle_alpha   90.00
_cell.angle_beta   90.00
_cell.angle_gamma   90.00
#
_symmetry.space_group_name_H-M   'P 1'
#
loop_
_entity.id
_entity.type
_entity.pdbx_description
1 polymer ?
#
loop_
_entity_poly.entity_id
_entity_poly.type
_entity_poly.pdbx_seq_one_letter_code
_entity_poly.pdbx_strand_id
1 'polypeptide(L)'
;MPDRLTLGELDRRLTRLENDTTARLEIGSIAAAALSDPRARALFARVTAVVDVSDNDVADYHARNPLRFAATAPDHHGWRAPTAAAPPLHQVRALIANHLRAAARRRAFRVWLDECRAELVELAPGYEHPGDPRQPDNTHRH
;
A
#
# COMPACT_ATOMS: atom_id res chain seq x y z
N MET A 1 -21.67 15.33 -8.73
CA MET A 1 -20.53 16.21 -8.41
C MET A 1 -19.90 15.69 -7.15
N PRO A 2 -18.67 15.23 -7.15
CA PRO A 2 -18.01 14.87 -5.90
C PRO A 2 -17.79 16.14 -5.09
N ASP A 3 -18.20 16.10 -3.81
CA ASP A 3 -18.06 17.19 -2.87
C ASP A 3 -16.62 17.68 -2.84
N ARG A 4 -16.45 18.98 -3.09
CA ARG A 4 -15.17 19.66 -2.90
C ARG A 4 -14.84 19.62 -1.42
N LEU A 5 -13.88 18.78 -1.05
CA LEU A 5 -13.29 18.80 0.29
C LEU A 5 -12.76 20.21 0.58
N THR A 6 -13.17 20.76 1.69
CA THR A 6 -12.61 22.03 2.18
C THR A 6 -11.14 21.81 2.57
N LEU A 7 -10.33 22.86 2.47
CA LEU A 7 -8.92 22.83 2.87
C LEU A 7 -8.72 22.31 4.31
N GLY A 8 -9.61 22.66 5.23
CA GLY A 8 -9.56 22.19 6.63
C GLY A 8 -9.93 20.71 6.81
N GLU A 9 -10.69 20.15 5.90
CA GLU A 9 -11.06 18.74 5.89
C GLU A 9 -9.96 17.88 5.26
N LEU A 10 -9.29 18.43 4.25
CA LEU A 10 -8.07 17.91 3.68
C LEU A 10 -6.95 17.83 4.75
N ASP A 11 -6.72 18.91 5.48
CA ASP A 11 -5.69 19.01 6.50
C ASP A 11 -5.92 18.03 7.65
N ARG A 12 -7.16 17.88 8.13
CA ARG A 12 -7.53 16.89 9.14
C ARG A 12 -7.35 15.45 8.66
N ARG A 13 -7.61 15.16 7.39
CA ARG A 13 -7.40 13.83 6.81
C ARG A 13 -5.92 13.54 6.60
N LEU A 14 -5.14 14.57 6.28
CA LEU A 14 -3.68 14.49 6.14
C LEU A 14 -3.01 14.19 7.49
N THR A 15 -3.41 14.90 8.54
CA THR A 15 -2.89 14.66 9.90
C THR A 15 -3.19 13.24 10.39
N ARG A 16 -4.35 12.69 10.07
CA ARG A 16 -4.65 11.27 10.35
C ARG A 16 -3.76 10.30 9.59
N LEU A 17 -3.47 10.58 8.33
CA LEU A 17 -2.57 9.76 7.51
C LEU A 17 -1.11 9.86 7.99
N GLU A 18 -0.68 11.00 8.46
CA GLU A 18 0.66 11.19 9.05
C GLU A 18 0.87 10.37 10.32
N ASN A 19 -0.18 10.23 11.12
CA ASN A 19 -0.17 9.45 12.36
C ASN A 19 -0.47 7.96 12.14
N ASP A 20 -0.91 7.56 10.94
CA ASP A 20 -1.22 6.18 10.63
C ASP A 20 0.05 5.46 10.15
N THR A 21 0.64 4.68 11.06
CA THR A 21 1.79 3.80 10.78
C THR A 21 1.49 2.84 9.61
N THR A 22 0.23 2.51 9.41
CA THR A 22 -0.26 1.63 8.34
C THR A 22 -0.09 2.31 6.99
N ALA A 23 -0.35 3.62 6.89
CA ALA A 23 -0.15 4.38 5.66
C ALA A 23 1.33 4.40 5.22
N ARG A 24 2.27 4.41 6.16
CA ARG A 24 3.72 4.33 5.86
C ARG A 24 4.15 2.98 5.32
N LEU A 25 3.52 1.90 5.77
CA LEU A 25 3.81 0.54 5.30
C LEU A 25 3.13 0.23 3.96
N GLU A 26 2.06 0.97 3.61
CA GLU A 26 1.28 0.75 2.39
C GLU A 26 2.07 1.04 1.10
N ILE A 27 3.09 1.87 1.13
CA ILE A 27 3.53 2.58 -0.07
C ILE A 27 4.94 2.21 -0.53
N GLY A 28 5.70 1.40 0.16
CA GLY A 28 7.08 1.12 -0.23
C GLY A 28 7.97 2.39 -0.32
N SER A 29 9.27 2.25 -0.41
CA SER A 29 10.24 3.34 -0.20
C SER A 29 10.15 4.53 -1.18
N ILE A 30 9.81 4.29 -2.45
CA ILE A 30 9.73 5.36 -3.46
C ILE A 30 8.44 6.17 -3.30
N ALA A 31 7.34 5.49 -3.02
CA ALA A 31 6.07 6.16 -2.83
C ALA A 31 5.96 6.82 -1.44
N ALA A 32 6.70 6.34 -0.43
CA ALA A 32 6.82 7.03 0.86
C ALA A 32 7.48 8.41 0.71
N ALA A 33 8.47 8.54 -0.17
CA ALA A 33 9.08 9.84 -0.49
C ALA A 33 8.10 10.78 -1.21
N ALA A 34 7.32 10.26 -2.16
CA ALA A 34 6.30 11.03 -2.87
C ALA A 34 5.16 11.45 -1.93
N LEU A 35 4.81 10.62 -0.95
CA LEU A 35 3.77 10.90 0.05
C LEU A 35 4.25 11.75 1.23
N SER A 36 5.49 12.21 1.23
CA SER A 36 5.90 13.35 2.06
C SER A 36 5.20 14.64 1.62
N ASP A 37 4.74 14.72 0.36
CA ASP A 37 3.91 15.81 -0.12
C ASP A 37 2.45 15.66 0.36
N PRO A 38 1.89 16.67 1.04
CA PRO A 38 0.50 16.66 1.51
C PRO A 38 -0.53 16.45 0.39
N ARG A 39 -0.28 16.96 -0.81
CA ARG A 39 -1.19 16.82 -1.95
C ARG A 39 -1.21 15.38 -2.46
N ALA A 40 -0.06 14.73 -2.52
CA ALA A 40 0.05 13.33 -2.92
C ALA A 40 -0.68 12.42 -1.92
N ARG A 41 -0.55 12.68 -0.61
CA ARG A 41 -1.30 11.95 0.43
C ARG A 41 -2.81 12.12 0.29
N ALA A 42 -3.27 13.35 0.05
CA ALA A 42 -4.69 13.63 -0.16
C ALA A 42 -5.24 12.90 -1.39
N LEU A 43 -4.47 12.86 -2.46
CA LEU A 43 -4.81 12.17 -3.69
C LEU A 43 -4.89 10.66 -3.47
N PHE A 44 -3.90 10.07 -2.81
CA PHE A 44 -3.92 8.66 -2.42
C PHE A 44 -5.17 8.32 -1.60
N ALA A 45 -5.45 9.10 -0.56
CA ALA A 45 -6.62 8.89 0.28
C ALA A 45 -7.94 8.96 -0.52
N ARG A 46 -8.05 9.90 -1.45
CA ARG A 46 -9.23 10.08 -2.30
C ARG A 46 -9.41 8.93 -3.28
N VAL A 47 -8.36 8.58 -4.02
CA VAL A 47 -8.39 7.51 -5.03
C VAL A 47 -8.71 6.16 -4.40
N THR A 48 -8.22 5.92 -3.19
CA THR A 48 -8.39 4.64 -2.50
C THR A 48 -9.51 4.61 -1.47
N ALA A 49 -10.33 5.66 -1.39
CA ALA A 49 -11.40 5.80 -0.37
C ALA A 49 -12.44 4.67 -0.44
N VAL A 50 -12.69 4.14 -1.62
CA VAL A 50 -13.70 3.10 -1.87
C VAL A 50 -13.16 1.68 -1.69
N VAL A 51 -11.85 1.54 -1.42
CA VAL A 51 -11.23 0.22 -1.23
C VAL A 51 -11.63 -0.34 0.13
N ASP A 52 -12.27 -1.49 0.11
CA ASP A 52 -12.63 -2.23 1.32
C ASP A 52 -12.22 -3.70 1.23
N VAL A 53 -12.26 -4.39 2.36
CA VAL A 53 -11.90 -5.79 2.51
C VAL A 53 -13.04 -6.51 3.22
N SER A 54 -13.53 -7.59 2.62
CA SER A 54 -14.63 -8.36 3.18
C SER A 54 -14.19 -9.24 4.36
N ASP A 55 -15.14 -9.61 5.19
CA ASP A 55 -14.92 -10.58 6.27
C ASP A 55 -14.47 -11.95 5.73
N ASN A 56 -14.92 -12.33 4.55
CA ASN A 56 -14.48 -13.56 3.89
C ASN A 56 -13.00 -13.50 3.50
N ASP A 57 -12.54 -12.37 2.94
CA ASP A 57 -11.12 -12.19 2.61
C ASP A 57 -10.24 -12.32 3.85
N VAL A 58 -10.71 -11.77 4.98
CA VAL A 58 -10.00 -11.85 6.27
C VAL A 58 -9.95 -13.29 6.78
N ALA A 59 -11.06 -14.01 6.72
CA ALA A 59 -11.12 -15.40 7.14
C ALA A 59 -10.26 -16.31 6.25
N ASP A 60 -10.32 -16.14 4.95
CA ASP A 60 -9.51 -16.89 3.98
C ASP A 60 -8.01 -16.61 4.14
N TYR A 61 -7.65 -15.35 4.41
CA TYR A 61 -6.26 -15.00 4.68
C TYR A 61 -5.76 -15.69 5.96
N HIS A 62 -6.54 -15.65 7.04
CA HIS A 62 -6.17 -16.29 8.29
C HIS A 62 -6.02 -17.81 8.12
N ALA A 63 -6.93 -18.45 7.41
CA ALA A 63 -6.86 -19.89 7.15
C ALA A 63 -5.59 -20.30 6.40
N ARG A 64 -5.15 -19.49 5.45
CA ARG A 64 -3.91 -19.74 4.67
C ARG A 64 -2.63 -19.32 5.39
N ASN A 65 -2.73 -18.41 6.36
CA ASN A 65 -1.59 -17.82 7.04
C ASN A 65 -1.81 -17.76 8.58
N PRO A 66 -2.06 -18.88 9.24
CA PRO A 66 -2.52 -18.90 10.63
C PRO A 66 -1.52 -18.30 11.62
N LEU A 67 -0.22 -18.36 11.30
CA LEU A 67 0.86 -17.85 12.16
C LEU A 67 1.35 -16.43 11.80
N ARG A 68 0.78 -15.81 10.77
CA ARG A 68 1.28 -14.52 10.26
C ARG A 68 1.32 -13.42 11.32
N PHE A 69 0.34 -13.41 12.21
CA PHE A 69 0.20 -12.44 13.29
C PHE A 69 0.33 -13.08 14.68
N ALA A 70 0.95 -14.26 14.75
CA ALA A 70 1.27 -14.88 16.04
C ALA A 70 2.29 -14.04 16.77
N ALA A 71 2.10 -13.88 18.08
CA ALA A 71 3.09 -13.25 18.92
C ALA A 71 4.39 -14.06 18.89
N THR A 72 5.50 -13.35 18.78
CA THR A 72 6.84 -13.96 18.86
C THR A 72 7.46 -13.61 20.21
N ALA A 73 7.92 -14.61 20.96
CA ALA A 73 8.70 -14.40 22.15
C ALA A 73 10.17 -14.16 21.78
N PRO A 74 10.88 -13.21 22.41
CA PRO A 74 12.34 -13.12 22.28
C PRO A 74 12.96 -14.36 22.95
N ASP A 75 13.85 -15.04 22.27
CA ASP A 75 14.71 -16.05 22.88
C ASP A 75 15.87 -15.39 23.65
N HIS A 76 16.63 -16.20 24.40
CA HIS A 76 17.77 -15.71 25.18
C HIS A 76 18.92 -15.15 24.34
N HIS A 77 18.85 -15.29 23.00
CA HIS A 77 19.86 -14.81 22.06
C HIS A 77 19.36 -13.63 21.19
N GLY A 78 18.19 -13.09 21.51
CA GLY A 78 17.61 -11.98 20.76
C GLY A 78 16.85 -12.38 19.49
N TRP A 79 16.76 -13.67 19.18
CA TRP A 79 15.91 -14.20 18.11
C TRP A 79 14.46 -14.30 18.58
N ARG A 80 13.53 -14.12 17.67
CA ARG A 80 12.12 -14.28 17.97
C ARG A 80 11.62 -15.61 17.42
N ALA A 81 11.24 -16.50 18.30
CA ALA A 81 10.56 -17.72 17.92
C ALA A 81 9.05 -17.50 17.81
N PRO A 82 8.37 -18.03 16.80
CA PRO A 82 6.92 -18.01 16.75
C PRO A 82 6.35 -18.81 17.92
N THR A 83 5.30 -18.29 18.55
CA THR A 83 4.53 -19.06 19.53
C THR A 83 3.92 -20.29 18.86
N ALA A 84 3.91 -21.41 19.56
CA ALA A 84 3.51 -22.70 19.02
C ALA A 84 2.02 -22.79 18.58
N ALA A 85 1.18 -21.84 19.00
CA ALA A 85 -0.24 -21.83 18.70
C ALA A 85 -0.62 -20.65 17.80
N ALA A 86 -1.38 -20.93 16.75
CA ALA A 86 -1.99 -19.89 15.92
C ALA A 86 -3.03 -19.12 16.73
N PRO A 87 -3.01 -17.78 16.72
CA PRO A 87 -4.03 -17.00 17.38
C PRO A 87 -5.40 -17.20 16.70
N PRO A 88 -6.50 -17.26 17.48
CA PRO A 88 -7.82 -17.37 16.88
C PRO A 88 -8.17 -16.11 16.08
N LEU A 89 -8.96 -16.27 15.03
CA LEU A 89 -9.30 -15.20 14.08
C LEU A 89 -9.80 -13.93 14.76
N HIS A 90 -10.64 -14.03 15.79
CA HIS A 90 -11.22 -12.86 16.46
C HIS A 90 -10.17 -11.94 17.10
N GLN A 91 -9.01 -12.47 17.50
CA GLN A 91 -7.93 -11.68 18.09
C GLN A 91 -7.10 -10.94 17.04
N VAL A 92 -7.00 -11.48 15.84
CA VAL A 92 -6.15 -10.93 14.76
C VAL A 92 -6.94 -10.34 13.60
N ARG A 93 -8.28 -10.41 13.64
CA ARG A 93 -9.17 -9.93 12.58
C ARG A 93 -8.83 -8.50 12.13
N ALA A 94 -8.70 -7.57 13.07
CA ALA A 94 -8.41 -6.18 12.76
C ALA A 94 -7.03 -6.00 12.12
N LEU A 95 -6.02 -6.74 12.57
CA LEU A 95 -4.67 -6.70 12.00
C LEU A 95 -4.67 -7.23 10.58
N ILE A 96 -5.37 -8.34 10.32
CA ILE A 96 -5.51 -8.92 8.99
C ILE A 96 -6.26 -7.97 8.06
N ALA A 97 -7.40 -7.42 8.51
CA ALA A 97 -8.18 -6.48 7.72
C ALA A 97 -7.35 -5.25 7.31
N ASN A 98 -6.59 -4.68 8.24
CA ASN A 98 -5.69 -3.56 7.96
C ASN A 98 -4.60 -3.95 6.96
N HIS A 99 -3.98 -5.12 7.13
CA HIS A 99 -2.96 -5.63 6.22
C HIS A 99 -3.49 -5.80 4.79
N LEU A 100 -4.66 -6.42 4.65
CA LEU A 100 -5.28 -6.65 3.34
C LEU A 100 -5.74 -5.34 2.69
N ARG A 101 -6.34 -4.44 3.48
CA ARG A 101 -6.75 -3.11 3.00
C ARG A 101 -5.57 -2.30 2.52
N ALA A 102 -4.47 -2.31 3.26
CA ALA A 102 -3.23 -1.67 2.87
C ALA A 102 -2.73 -2.17 1.50
N ALA A 103 -2.69 -3.48 1.30
CA ALA A 103 -2.29 -4.08 0.04
C ALA A 103 -3.26 -3.76 -1.12
N ALA A 104 -4.57 -3.78 -0.85
CA ALA A 104 -5.59 -3.46 -1.84
C ALA A 104 -5.53 -1.98 -2.28
N ARG A 105 -5.33 -1.07 -1.33
CA ARG A 105 -5.17 0.37 -1.61
C ARG A 105 -3.94 0.66 -2.46
N ARG A 106 -2.80 0.02 -2.17
CA ARG A 106 -1.59 0.14 -3.03
C ARG A 106 -1.85 -0.30 -4.46
N ARG A 107 -2.54 -1.43 -4.64
CA ARG A 107 -2.88 -1.92 -5.98
C ARG A 107 -3.82 -0.96 -6.71
N ALA A 108 -4.86 -0.50 -6.04
CA ALA A 108 -5.81 0.45 -6.63
C ALA A 108 -5.14 1.77 -7.04
N PHE A 109 -4.26 2.30 -6.20
CA PHE A 109 -3.53 3.51 -6.52
C PHE A 109 -2.54 3.32 -7.67
N ARG A 110 -1.88 2.17 -7.74
CA ARG A 110 -0.99 1.84 -8.86
C ARG A 110 -1.76 1.77 -10.19
N VAL A 111 -2.90 1.10 -10.21
CA VAL A 111 -3.76 1.03 -11.41
C VAL A 111 -4.16 2.43 -11.85
N TRP A 112 -4.62 3.25 -10.93
CA TRP A 112 -4.98 4.64 -11.21
C TRP A 112 -3.80 5.47 -11.73
N LEU A 113 -2.60 5.30 -11.18
CA LEU A 113 -1.40 5.98 -11.68
C LEU A 113 -1.02 5.53 -13.10
N ASP A 114 -1.13 4.23 -13.37
CA ASP A 114 -0.83 3.67 -14.69
C ASP A 114 -1.83 4.20 -15.74
N GLU A 115 -3.10 4.33 -15.39
CA GLU A 115 -4.12 4.96 -16.22
C GLU A 115 -3.80 6.44 -16.49
N CYS A 116 -3.50 7.22 -15.46
CA CYS A 116 -3.08 8.62 -15.61
C CYS A 116 -1.81 8.75 -16.46
N ARG A 117 -0.86 7.85 -16.27
CA ARG A 117 0.36 7.85 -17.08
C ARG A 117 0.06 7.59 -18.56
N ALA A 118 -0.81 6.63 -18.86
CA ALA A 118 -1.19 6.31 -20.23
C ALA A 118 -1.90 7.49 -20.93
N GLU A 119 -2.65 8.30 -20.15
CA GLU A 119 -3.37 9.45 -20.68
C GLU A 119 -2.52 10.73 -20.80
N LEU A 120 -1.58 10.93 -19.87
CA LEU A 120 -0.90 12.22 -19.70
C LEU A 120 0.57 12.22 -20.11
N VAL A 121 1.18 11.04 -20.27
CA VAL A 121 2.61 10.92 -20.61
C VAL A 121 2.76 10.52 -22.06
N GLU A 122 3.30 11.43 -22.84
CA GLU A 122 3.72 11.18 -24.22
C GLU A 122 5.21 10.83 -24.21
N LEU A 123 5.56 9.63 -24.65
CA LEU A 123 6.95 9.19 -24.69
C LEU A 123 7.61 9.68 -25.98
N ALA A 124 8.85 10.14 -25.87
CA ALA A 124 9.64 10.49 -27.04
C ALA A 124 9.82 9.26 -27.94
N PRO A 125 9.92 9.45 -29.28
CA PRO A 125 10.18 8.35 -30.20
C PRO A 125 11.43 7.55 -29.79
N GLY A 126 11.29 6.24 -29.73
CA GLY A 126 12.34 5.33 -29.29
C GLY A 126 12.31 4.94 -27.79
N TYR A 127 11.35 5.49 -27.01
CA TYR A 127 11.15 5.18 -25.59
C TYR A 127 9.78 4.56 -25.28
N GLU A 128 9.07 4.10 -26.30
CA GLU A 128 7.70 3.61 -26.20
C GLU A 128 7.58 2.27 -25.45
N HIS A 129 8.67 1.52 -25.34
CA HIS A 129 8.71 0.20 -24.73
C HIS A 129 9.76 0.14 -23.61
N PRO A 130 9.47 0.67 -22.42
CA PRO A 130 10.40 0.59 -21.30
C PRO A 130 10.73 -0.88 -20.98
N GLY A 131 12.01 -1.21 -20.91
CA GLY A 131 12.46 -2.60 -20.71
C GLY A 131 12.83 -3.35 -22.00
N ASP A 132 12.58 -2.81 -23.18
CA ASP A 132 13.10 -3.38 -24.43
C ASP A 132 14.62 -3.07 -24.53
N PRO A 133 15.50 -4.09 -24.63
CA PRO A 133 16.95 -3.87 -24.72
C PRO A 133 17.39 -3.13 -26.00
N ARG A 134 16.51 -2.97 -26.97
CA ARG A 134 16.77 -2.18 -28.19
C ARG A 134 16.51 -0.68 -27.98
N GLN A 135 15.88 -0.31 -26.88
CA GLN A 135 15.62 1.09 -26.58
C GLN A 135 16.91 1.76 -26.06
N PRO A 136 17.17 3.03 -26.42
CA PRO A 136 18.41 3.73 -26.05
C PRO A 136 18.67 3.84 -24.55
N ASP A 137 17.62 3.89 -23.74
CA ASP A 137 17.67 4.01 -22.29
C ASP A 137 18.02 2.70 -21.57
N ASN A 138 17.87 1.55 -22.25
CA ASN A 138 18.14 0.22 -21.71
C ASN A 138 19.52 -0.35 -22.10
N THR A 139 20.37 0.44 -22.76
CA THR A 139 21.72 0.03 -23.18
C THR A 139 22.75 0.15 -22.06
N HIS A 140 22.40 -0.16 -20.83
CA HIS A 140 23.39 -0.29 -19.76
C HIS A 140 24.19 -1.58 -19.96
N ARG A 141 25.40 -1.44 -20.46
CA ARG A 141 26.39 -2.53 -20.46
C ARG A 141 26.91 -2.71 -19.03
N HIS A 142 26.66 -3.86 -18.47
CA HIS A 142 27.32 -4.36 -17.27
C HIS A 142 28.67 -4.99 -17.62
#